data_a8a504bc700b39e178e8ffea7814d53a
#
_entry.id   a8a504bc700b39e178e8ffea7814d53a
#
_cell.length_a   1.000
_cell.length_b   1.000
_cell.length_c   1.000
_cell.angle_alpha   90.00
_cell.angle_beta   90.00
_cell.angle_gamma   90.00
#
_symmetry.space_group_name_H-M   'P 1'
#
loop_
_entity.id
_entity.type
_entity.pdbx_description
1 polymer ?
#
loop_
_entity_poly.entity_id
_entity_poly.type
_entity_poly.pdbx_seq_one_letter_code
_entity_poly.pdbx_strand_id
1 'polypeptide(L)'
;MNARLVCGIDSSTQSTKVEVRALADGTLIATGRAIHPPTNPPVSEQDPRAWWDALRTAFAHVAEHLGEVGAVAVAGQQHGLVVVDAEGQPLRDAKLWNDTTSAPQATALTERLGAQAWAQACGLVPVASFTVSKLAWLAEHEPDNLARVDRVMLPHDYLTWRLCGEHVTDRGDASGTGWWSPRRDRYDTELLGTAVSDADSWLPRLPRVLAPDEPAGVVGSEVAEQLGLPAGVLVAPGTGDNMAAALGLGLQPGDVVVSLGTSGTVYTRSHSPTADASGLVAGFADATGCYLPLVCTLNATKVTDTVGRLLGIDSRRVASLALQPSARAVPVLVPYLDGERSPNLPAATGLLTGLRTDTTPADLSRAAHMGVLCGLLEGGDALARAGVATSGRWLLIGGGARSPAYQQLAADLVEGAVVVPHAEETVATGACVQAATVVTGQALDEVTATWGLGAGTVVEPSGHVDATRQRAAYRVAAAAAADLATRPGGE
;
A
#
# COMPACT_ATOMS: atom_id res chain seq x y z
N MET A 1 -3.71 -34.08 -5.22
CA MET A 1 -2.49 -33.56 -5.91
C MET A 1 -1.34 -33.54 -4.92
N ASN A 2 -0.14 -33.95 -5.37
CA ASN A 2 1.07 -33.77 -4.54
C ASN A 2 1.63 -32.35 -4.83
N ALA A 3 0.94 -31.33 -4.33
CA ALA A 3 1.33 -29.95 -4.50
C ALA A 3 2.68 -29.70 -3.81
N ARG A 4 3.65 -29.18 -4.54
CA ARG A 4 4.97 -28.81 -3.99
C ARG A 4 5.27 -27.33 -4.12
N LEU A 5 4.50 -26.65 -4.97
CA LEU A 5 4.69 -25.25 -5.32
C LEU A 5 3.40 -24.43 -5.09
N VAL A 6 3.56 -23.16 -4.86
CA VAL A 6 2.49 -22.17 -4.82
C VAL A 6 2.88 -20.95 -5.66
N CYS A 7 1.87 -20.23 -6.16
CA CYS A 7 2.07 -18.99 -6.90
C CYS A 7 1.48 -17.79 -6.16
N GLY A 8 2.27 -16.74 -6.00
CA GLY A 8 1.81 -15.41 -5.57
C GLY A 8 1.85 -14.43 -6.74
N ILE A 9 0.78 -13.68 -6.89
CA ILE A 9 0.61 -12.67 -7.93
C ILE A 9 0.60 -11.29 -7.26
N ASP A 10 1.45 -10.37 -7.71
CA ASP A 10 1.44 -8.94 -7.36
C ASP A 10 0.99 -8.16 -8.59
N SER A 11 -0.25 -7.66 -8.59
CA SER A 11 -0.78 -6.78 -9.62
C SER A 11 -0.80 -5.33 -9.14
N SER A 12 0.36 -4.69 -9.16
CA SER A 12 0.55 -3.29 -8.78
C SER A 12 0.14 -2.34 -9.93
N THR A 13 0.30 -1.02 -9.73
CA THR A 13 -0.09 -0.02 -10.74
C THR A 13 0.69 -0.15 -12.05
N GLN A 14 1.96 -0.54 -12.01
CA GLN A 14 2.86 -0.51 -13.16
C GLN A 14 3.06 -1.87 -13.84
N SER A 15 2.80 -2.97 -13.14
CA SER A 15 3.08 -4.32 -13.64
C SER A 15 2.38 -5.38 -12.82
N THR A 16 2.15 -6.54 -13.43
CA THR A 16 1.89 -7.80 -12.74
C THR A 16 3.19 -8.59 -12.63
N LYS A 17 3.47 -9.10 -11.43
CA LYS A 17 4.55 -10.05 -11.14
C LYS A 17 3.96 -11.36 -10.65
N VAL A 18 4.62 -12.46 -10.94
CA VAL A 18 4.29 -13.80 -10.47
C VAL A 18 5.53 -14.39 -9.82
N GLU A 19 5.41 -14.88 -8.61
CA GLU A 19 6.41 -15.71 -7.96
C GLU A 19 5.91 -17.14 -7.83
N VAL A 20 6.77 -18.10 -8.15
CA VAL A 20 6.58 -19.52 -7.87
C VAL A 20 7.51 -19.88 -6.72
N ARG A 21 6.95 -20.39 -5.62
CA ARG A 21 7.72 -20.73 -4.42
C ARG A 21 7.49 -22.17 -3.99
N ALA A 22 8.53 -22.78 -3.40
CA ALA A 22 8.42 -24.08 -2.77
C ALA A 22 7.53 -24.00 -1.54
N LEU A 23 6.55 -24.92 -1.44
CA LEU A 23 5.59 -24.97 -0.34
C LEU A 23 6.26 -25.26 1.01
N ALA A 24 7.35 -26.04 0.99
CA ALA A 24 8.02 -26.52 2.21
C ALA A 24 8.73 -25.41 3.00
N ASP A 25 9.38 -24.47 2.33
CA ASP A 25 10.29 -23.51 2.96
C ASP A 25 10.25 -22.12 2.34
N GLY A 26 9.34 -21.86 1.39
CA GLY A 26 9.21 -20.59 0.71
C GLY A 26 10.33 -20.22 -0.25
N THR A 27 11.24 -21.16 -0.58
CA THR A 27 12.32 -20.93 -1.54
C THR A 27 11.75 -20.46 -2.88
N LEU A 28 12.26 -19.33 -3.38
CA LEU A 28 11.88 -18.78 -4.67
C LEU A 28 12.41 -19.68 -5.80
N ILE A 29 11.51 -20.17 -6.64
CA ILE A 29 11.82 -21.06 -7.77
C ILE A 29 11.89 -20.30 -9.08
N ALA A 30 10.90 -19.44 -9.35
CA ALA A 30 10.82 -18.66 -10.58
C ALA A 30 10.06 -17.36 -10.39
N THR A 31 10.32 -16.39 -11.28
CA THR A 31 9.59 -15.12 -11.34
C THR A 31 9.20 -14.79 -12.78
N GLY A 32 8.00 -14.25 -12.94
CA GLY A 32 7.53 -13.68 -14.20
C GLY A 32 7.05 -12.24 -14.00
N ARG A 33 7.13 -11.43 -15.06
CA ARG A 33 6.68 -10.04 -14.99
C ARG A 33 6.15 -9.57 -16.34
N ALA A 34 5.08 -8.75 -16.29
CA ALA A 34 4.58 -8.01 -17.44
C ALA A 34 4.16 -6.60 -17.03
N ILE A 35 4.35 -5.63 -17.92
CA ILE A 35 4.11 -4.20 -17.67
C ILE A 35 2.63 -3.87 -17.95
N HIS A 36 2.04 -2.99 -17.13
CA HIS A 36 0.73 -2.39 -17.37
C HIS A 36 0.84 -1.11 -18.22
N PRO A 37 -0.26 -0.68 -18.86
CA PRO A 37 -0.32 0.64 -19.49
C PRO A 37 -0.01 1.75 -18.48
N PRO A 38 0.70 2.81 -18.89
CA PRO A 38 1.02 3.93 -18.00
C PRO A 38 -0.24 4.72 -17.62
N THR A 39 -0.19 5.38 -16.45
CA THR A 39 -1.22 6.31 -16.00
C THR A 39 -0.66 7.73 -15.89
N ASN A 40 -1.51 8.73 -16.05
CA ASN A 40 -1.13 10.14 -16.04
C ASN A 40 -2.03 10.93 -15.08
N PRO A 41 -1.66 11.07 -13.78
CA PRO A 41 -2.42 11.89 -12.84
C PRO A 41 -2.65 13.31 -13.40
N PRO A 42 -3.78 13.98 -13.05
CA PRO A 42 -4.76 13.61 -12.02
C PRO A 42 -5.71 12.49 -12.40
N VAL A 43 -5.84 12.16 -13.70
CA VAL A 43 -6.65 11.04 -14.19
C VAL A 43 -5.77 9.79 -14.25
N SER A 44 -6.02 8.85 -13.35
CA SER A 44 -5.31 7.58 -13.30
C SER A 44 -6.29 6.43 -13.43
N GLU A 45 -6.44 5.96 -14.66
CA GLU A 45 -7.38 4.90 -15.02
C GLU A 45 -6.67 3.85 -15.87
N GLN A 46 -7.11 2.59 -15.73
CA GLN A 46 -6.61 1.46 -16.52
C GLN A 46 -7.75 0.50 -16.86
N ASP A 47 -7.73 -0.05 -18.08
CA ASP A 47 -8.60 -1.15 -18.46
C ASP A 47 -8.27 -2.40 -17.62
N PRO A 48 -9.22 -2.95 -16.82
CA PRO A 48 -8.96 -4.16 -16.04
C PRO A 48 -8.54 -5.39 -16.89
N ARG A 49 -8.92 -5.42 -18.17
CA ARG A 49 -8.51 -6.48 -19.12
C ARG A 49 -7.02 -6.48 -19.36
N ALA A 50 -6.36 -5.31 -19.31
CA ALA A 50 -4.91 -5.21 -19.44
C ALA A 50 -4.17 -5.88 -18.29
N TRP A 51 -4.75 -5.88 -17.06
CA TRP A 51 -4.17 -6.61 -15.93
C TRP A 51 -4.23 -8.12 -16.14
N TRP A 52 -5.34 -8.61 -16.70
CA TRP A 52 -5.48 -10.02 -17.06
C TRP A 52 -4.48 -10.45 -18.14
N ASP A 53 -4.28 -9.65 -19.17
CA ASP A 53 -3.30 -9.91 -20.22
C ASP A 53 -1.86 -9.88 -19.69
N ALA A 54 -1.56 -8.95 -18.79
CA ALA A 54 -0.27 -8.90 -18.08
C ALA A 54 -0.06 -10.14 -17.19
N LEU A 55 -1.11 -10.59 -16.48
CA LEU A 55 -1.06 -11.81 -15.68
C LEU A 55 -0.74 -13.03 -16.55
N ARG A 56 -1.45 -13.21 -17.66
CA ARG A 56 -1.17 -14.29 -18.61
C ARG A 56 0.27 -14.27 -19.12
N THR A 57 0.76 -13.08 -19.45
CA THR A 57 2.15 -12.90 -19.92
C THR A 57 3.16 -13.23 -18.81
N ALA A 58 2.90 -12.82 -17.57
CA ALA A 58 3.76 -13.14 -16.44
C ALA A 58 3.79 -14.64 -16.14
N PHE A 59 2.64 -15.35 -16.24
CA PHE A 59 2.57 -16.81 -16.11
C PHE A 59 3.35 -17.54 -17.21
N ALA A 60 3.32 -17.04 -18.45
CA ALA A 60 4.09 -17.64 -19.55
C ALA A 60 5.61 -17.62 -19.28
N HIS A 61 6.13 -16.64 -18.52
CA HIS A 61 7.54 -16.58 -18.14
C HIS A 61 7.96 -17.63 -17.11
N VAL A 62 7.03 -18.26 -16.41
CA VAL A 62 7.27 -19.28 -15.37
C VAL A 62 6.67 -20.64 -15.72
N ALA A 63 6.24 -20.83 -16.97
CA ALA A 63 5.46 -21.99 -17.43
C ALA A 63 6.10 -23.36 -17.09
N GLU A 64 7.43 -23.46 -17.13
CA GLU A 64 8.17 -24.68 -16.83
C GLU A 64 8.02 -25.16 -15.37
N HIS A 65 7.58 -24.29 -14.47
CA HIS A 65 7.46 -24.56 -13.04
C HIS A 65 6.02 -24.74 -12.54
N LEU A 66 5.02 -24.64 -13.42
CA LEU A 66 3.61 -24.62 -13.02
C LEU A 66 3.02 -26.00 -12.73
N GLY A 67 3.63 -27.07 -13.22
CA GLY A 67 3.06 -28.42 -13.15
C GLY A 67 2.81 -28.99 -11.73
N GLU A 68 3.45 -28.44 -10.69
CA GLU A 68 3.32 -28.85 -9.29
C GLU A 68 2.66 -27.78 -8.41
N VAL A 69 2.08 -26.70 -9.01
CA VAL A 69 1.39 -25.64 -8.29
C VAL A 69 0.06 -26.16 -7.75
N GLY A 70 -0.15 -26.01 -6.44
CA GLY A 70 -1.38 -26.41 -5.76
C GLY A 70 -2.36 -25.27 -5.49
N ALA A 71 -1.86 -24.04 -5.36
CA ALA A 71 -2.71 -22.87 -5.19
C ALA A 71 -2.04 -21.60 -5.75
N VAL A 72 -2.90 -20.62 -6.05
CA VAL A 72 -2.54 -19.25 -6.44
C VAL A 72 -3.23 -18.25 -5.52
N ALA A 73 -2.62 -17.07 -5.32
CA ALA A 73 -3.25 -15.94 -4.65
C ALA A 73 -2.91 -14.64 -5.36
N VAL A 74 -3.84 -13.69 -5.35
CA VAL A 74 -3.66 -12.37 -5.98
C VAL A 74 -3.54 -11.30 -4.90
N ALA A 75 -2.43 -10.59 -4.88
CA ALA A 75 -2.32 -9.30 -4.24
C ALA A 75 -2.43 -8.19 -5.30
N GLY A 76 -3.19 -7.14 -5.03
CA GLY A 76 -3.41 -6.08 -5.99
C GLY A 76 -3.31 -4.68 -5.41
N GLN A 77 -3.11 -3.70 -6.29
CA GLN A 77 -3.22 -2.30 -5.90
C GLN A 77 -4.58 -2.02 -5.26
N GLN A 78 -4.58 -1.32 -4.14
CA GLN A 78 -5.78 -1.10 -3.34
C GLN A 78 -6.72 -0.04 -3.92
N HIS A 79 -7.98 -0.06 -3.49
CA HIS A 79 -8.98 1.01 -3.64
C HIS A 79 -9.43 1.32 -5.08
N GLY A 80 -8.92 0.63 -6.08
CA GLY A 80 -9.39 0.80 -7.45
C GLY A 80 -10.86 0.43 -7.58
N LEU A 81 -11.63 1.20 -8.36
CA LEU A 81 -13.04 0.89 -8.62
C LEU A 81 -13.17 0.18 -9.96
N VAL A 82 -13.48 -1.10 -9.96
CA VAL A 82 -13.87 -1.90 -11.11
C VAL A 82 -15.37 -2.13 -11.06
N VAL A 83 -16.07 -1.76 -12.11
CA VAL A 83 -17.52 -2.01 -12.28
C VAL A 83 -17.76 -2.80 -13.55
N VAL A 84 -18.53 -3.87 -13.46
CA VAL A 84 -18.87 -4.74 -14.60
C VAL A 84 -20.38 -4.87 -14.78
N ASP A 85 -20.80 -5.14 -16.02
CA ASP A 85 -22.19 -5.46 -16.33
C ASP A 85 -22.55 -6.93 -16.06
N ALA A 86 -23.80 -7.31 -16.37
CA ALA A 86 -24.31 -8.67 -16.15
C ALA A 86 -23.55 -9.74 -16.96
N GLU A 87 -22.96 -9.35 -18.07
CA GLU A 87 -22.11 -10.19 -18.92
C GLU A 87 -20.66 -10.26 -18.42
N GLY A 88 -20.33 -9.51 -17.32
CA GLY A 88 -19.01 -9.46 -16.73
C GLY A 88 -18.01 -8.58 -17.50
N GLN A 89 -18.51 -7.69 -18.38
CA GLN A 89 -17.67 -6.77 -19.12
C GLN A 89 -17.42 -5.50 -18.29
N PRO A 90 -16.18 -5.01 -18.19
CA PRO A 90 -15.91 -3.70 -17.59
C PRO A 90 -16.71 -2.60 -18.29
N LEU A 91 -17.46 -1.82 -17.52
CA LEU A 91 -18.28 -0.73 -18.02
C LEU A 91 -17.44 0.50 -18.40
N ARG A 92 -16.26 0.59 -17.80
CA ARG A 92 -15.30 1.65 -18.00
C ARG A 92 -13.91 1.20 -17.54
N ASP A 93 -12.87 1.99 -17.83
CA ASP A 93 -11.56 1.85 -17.20
C ASP A 93 -11.67 2.06 -15.69
N ALA A 94 -10.95 1.25 -14.91
CA ALA A 94 -10.95 1.32 -13.45
C ALA A 94 -10.24 2.59 -12.98
N LYS A 95 -10.88 3.38 -12.13
CA LYS A 95 -10.24 4.48 -11.41
C LYS A 95 -9.32 3.93 -10.34
N LEU A 96 -8.03 4.26 -10.40
CA LEU A 96 -7.00 3.74 -9.51
C LEU A 96 -6.89 4.55 -8.21
N TRP A 97 -6.08 4.05 -7.28
CA TRP A 97 -5.85 4.68 -5.97
C TRP A 97 -5.24 6.10 -6.06
N ASN A 98 -4.43 6.36 -7.10
CA ASN A 98 -3.77 7.64 -7.37
C ASN A 98 -4.57 8.54 -8.32
N ASP A 99 -5.80 8.19 -8.70
CA ASP A 99 -6.73 9.09 -9.35
C ASP A 99 -7.26 10.10 -8.33
N THR A 100 -7.12 11.40 -8.63
CA THR A 100 -7.54 12.48 -7.73
C THR A 100 -8.80 13.18 -8.18
N THR A 101 -9.41 12.74 -9.29
CA THR A 101 -10.59 13.41 -9.88
C THR A 101 -11.85 13.31 -9.01
N SER A 102 -11.89 12.36 -8.06
CA SER A 102 -12.99 12.20 -7.08
C SER A 102 -12.76 12.96 -5.76
N ALA A 103 -11.80 13.89 -5.69
CA ALA A 103 -11.55 14.69 -4.49
C ALA A 103 -12.76 15.55 -4.04
N PRO A 104 -13.54 16.18 -4.94
CA PRO A 104 -14.75 16.90 -4.54
C PRO A 104 -15.78 15.99 -3.85
N GLN A 105 -15.97 14.77 -4.37
CA GLN A 105 -16.89 13.79 -3.78
C GLN A 105 -16.41 13.34 -2.40
N ALA A 106 -15.11 13.12 -2.22
CA ALA A 106 -14.53 12.81 -0.91
C ALA A 106 -14.82 13.89 0.14
N THR A 107 -14.69 15.15 -0.24
CA THR A 107 -15.05 16.30 0.61
C THR A 107 -16.54 16.28 0.95
N ALA A 108 -17.43 16.16 -0.04
CA ALA A 108 -18.86 16.12 0.17
C ALA A 108 -19.32 14.95 1.06
N LEU A 109 -18.73 13.76 0.88
CA LEU A 109 -18.95 12.59 1.73
C LEU A 109 -18.56 12.87 3.19
N THR A 110 -17.42 13.51 3.40
CA THR A 110 -16.96 13.86 4.74
C THR A 110 -17.82 14.93 5.38
N GLU A 111 -18.25 15.95 4.64
CA GLU A 111 -19.16 16.99 5.13
C GLU A 111 -20.55 16.44 5.50
N ARG A 112 -21.03 15.44 4.77
CA ARG A 112 -22.35 14.83 4.98
C ARG A 112 -22.48 14.10 6.33
N LEU A 113 -21.47 13.34 6.76
CA LEU A 113 -21.50 12.54 8.00
C LEU A 113 -20.55 13.04 9.08
N GLY A 114 -19.52 13.81 8.71
CA GLY A 114 -18.44 14.21 9.60
C GLY A 114 -17.31 13.17 9.71
N ALA A 115 -16.06 13.65 9.78
CA ALA A 115 -14.87 12.81 9.85
C ALA A 115 -14.89 11.81 11.03
N GLN A 116 -15.41 12.24 12.19
CA GLN A 116 -15.53 11.39 13.37
C GLN A 116 -16.45 10.18 13.14
N ALA A 117 -17.60 10.38 12.48
CA ALA A 117 -18.54 9.31 12.19
C ALA A 117 -17.93 8.30 11.20
N TRP A 118 -17.29 8.78 10.14
CA TRP A 118 -16.56 7.95 9.18
C TRP A 118 -15.49 7.09 9.86
N ALA A 119 -14.60 7.72 10.65
CA ALA A 119 -13.52 7.01 11.34
C ALA A 119 -14.06 5.94 12.30
N GLN A 120 -15.14 6.23 13.03
CA GLN A 120 -15.75 5.25 13.96
C GLN A 120 -16.47 4.11 13.25
N ALA A 121 -17.09 4.36 12.10
CA ALA A 121 -17.86 3.36 11.36
C ALA A 121 -16.94 2.38 10.59
N CYS A 122 -15.96 2.89 9.83
CA CYS A 122 -15.12 2.07 8.96
C CYS A 122 -13.60 2.25 9.15
N GLY A 123 -13.14 3.07 10.10
CA GLY A 123 -11.70 3.30 10.33
C GLY A 123 -11.07 4.30 9.37
N LEU A 124 -11.84 4.91 8.46
CA LEU A 124 -11.35 5.82 7.42
C LEU A 124 -12.05 7.18 7.49
N VAL A 125 -11.39 8.19 6.95
CA VAL A 125 -12.01 9.45 6.53
C VAL A 125 -11.90 9.53 5.01
N PRO A 126 -12.98 9.78 4.25
CA PRO A 126 -12.95 9.75 2.79
C PRO A 126 -11.88 10.67 2.19
N VAL A 127 -11.11 10.13 1.25
CA VAL A 127 -10.18 10.85 0.37
C VAL A 127 -10.37 10.34 -1.05
N ALA A 128 -9.87 11.05 -2.06
CA ALA A 128 -10.00 10.65 -3.47
C ALA A 128 -9.51 9.21 -3.74
N SER A 129 -8.51 8.72 -2.97
CA SER A 129 -7.97 7.38 -3.14
C SER A 129 -8.96 6.27 -2.82
N PHE A 130 -9.90 6.46 -1.89
CA PHE A 130 -10.79 5.38 -1.44
C PHE A 130 -11.96 5.13 -2.41
N THR A 131 -12.41 3.90 -2.46
CA THR A 131 -13.37 3.42 -3.45
C THR A 131 -14.72 4.13 -3.35
N VAL A 132 -15.17 4.50 -2.14
CA VAL A 132 -16.43 5.22 -1.91
C VAL A 132 -16.47 6.55 -2.65
N SER A 133 -15.35 7.28 -2.69
CA SER A 133 -15.26 8.56 -3.40
C SER A 133 -15.38 8.38 -4.91
N LYS A 134 -14.82 7.29 -5.44
CA LYS A 134 -14.90 6.93 -6.87
C LYS A 134 -16.30 6.46 -7.25
N LEU A 135 -16.99 5.72 -6.37
CA LEU A 135 -18.37 5.32 -6.60
C LEU A 135 -19.32 6.53 -6.59
N ALA A 136 -19.11 7.48 -5.66
CA ALA A 136 -19.86 8.74 -5.65
C ALA A 136 -19.58 9.57 -6.92
N TRP A 137 -18.34 9.60 -7.39
CA TRP A 137 -17.98 10.24 -8.65
C TRP A 137 -18.70 9.58 -9.85
N LEU A 138 -18.73 8.25 -9.90
CA LEU A 138 -19.44 7.50 -10.95
C LEU A 138 -20.94 7.82 -10.94
N ALA A 139 -21.54 7.89 -9.76
CA ALA A 139 -22.96 8.22 -9.61
C ALA A 139 -23.30 9.62 -10.13
N GLU A 140 -22.39 10.58 -9.96
CA GLU A 140 -22.61 11.97 -10.40
C GLU A 140 -22.31 12.16 -11.89
N HIS A 141 -21.23 11.56 -12.41
CA HIS A 141 -20.70 11.86 -13.73
C HIS A 141 -21.07 10.84 -14.81
N GLU A 142 -21.37 9.60 -14.42
CA GLU A 142 -21.68 8.52 -15.37
C GLU A 142 -22.92 7.70 -14.92
N PRO A 143 -24.10 8.34 -14.78
CA PRO A 143 -25.31 7.67 -14.29
C PRO A 143 -25.77 6.51 -15.19
N ASP A 144 -25.51 6.57 -16.48
CA ASP A 144 -25.83 5.49 -17.43
C ASP A 144 -24.97 4.24 -17.18
N ASN A 145 -23.68 4.43 -16.86
CA ASN A 145 -22.82 3.33 -16.45
C ASN A 145 -23.25 2.80 -15.08
N LEU A 146 -23.54 3.69 -14.11
CA LEU A 146 -24.01 3.30 -12.79
C LEU A 146 -25.24 2.40 -12.84
N ALA A 147 -26.21 2.72 -13.72
CA ALA A 147 -27.46 1.95 -13.88
C ALA A 147 -27.22 0.52 -14.40
N ARG A 148 -26.10 0.28 -15.08
CA ARG A 148 -25.72 -1.01 -15.67
C ARG A 148 -24.84 -1.85 -14.76
N VAL A 149 -24.37 -1.33 -13.61
CA VAL A 149 -23.50 -2.06 -12.70
C VAL A 149 -24.19 -3.30 -12.15
N ASP A 150 -23.65 -4.46 -12.43
CA ASP A 150 -24.06 -5.74 -11.85
C ASP A 150 -23.15 -6.13 -10.68
N ARG A 151 -21.83 -5.89 -10.80
CA ARG A 151 -20.85 -6.17 -9.74
C ARG A 151 -19.86 -5.03 -9.58
N VAL A 152 -19.50 -4.78 -8.32
CA VAL A 152 -18.42 -3.90 -7.90
C VAL A 152 -17.27 -4.76 -7.41
N MET A 153 -16.05 -4.48 -7.86
CA MET A 153 -14.83 -5.22 -7.50
C MET A 153 -13.70 -4.25 -7.24
N LEU A 154 -12.73 -4.70 -6.47
CA LEU A 154 -11.40 -4.09 -6.38
C LEU A 154 -10.46 -4.74 -7.41
N PRO A 155 -9.26 -4.19 -7.65
CA PRO A 155 -8.37 -4.77 -8.67
C PRO A 155 -8.00 -6.24 -8.43
N HIS A 156 -7.72 -6.63 -7.18
CA HIS A 156 -7.42 -8.03 -6.89
C HIS A 156 -8.67 -8.92 -6.98
N ASP A 157 -9.87 -8.40 -6.60
CA ASP A 157 -11.13 -9.13 -6.74
C ASP A 157 -11.41 -9.47 -8.20
N TYR A 158 -11.18 -8.51 -9.11
CA TYR A 158 -11.36 -8.73 -10.55
C TYR A 158 -10.47 -9.85 -11.08
N LEU A 159 -9.20 -9.89 -10.70
CA LEU A 159 -8.29 -10.96 -11.12
C LEU A 159 -8.64 -12.30 -10.47
N THR A 160 -9.02 -12.30 -9.18
CA THR A 160 -9.50 -13.50 -8.46
C THR A 160 -10.77 -14.04 -9.11
N TRP A 161 -11.73 -13.17 -9.44
CA TRP A 161 -12.93 -13.54 -10.18
C TRP A 161 -12.61 -14.12 -11.56
N ARG A 162 -11.65 -13.53 -12.31
CA ARG A 162 -11.21 -14.05 -13.60
C ARG A 162 -10.57 -15.45 -13.47
N LEU A 163 -9.95 -15.76 -12.34
CA LEU A 163 -9.34 -17.08 -12.09
C LEU A 163 -10.37 -18.16 -11.75
N CYS A 164 -11.33 -17.87 -10.87
CA CYS A 164 -12.23 -18.90 -10.32
C CYS A 164 -13.73 -18.66 -10.55
N GLY A 165 -14.13 -17.49 -11.07
CA GLY A 165 -15.54 -17.16 -11.32
C GLY A 165 -16.32 -16.69 -10.07
N GLU A 166 -15.71 -16.70 -8.88
CA GLU A 166 -16.37 -16.33 -7.63
C GLU A 166 -16.25 -14.82 -7.36
N HIS A 167 -17.37 -14.18 -6.99
CA HIS A 167 -17.43 -12.76 -6.66
C HIS A 167 -17.10 -12.57 -5.17
N VAL A 168 -15.83 -12.47 -4.85
CA VAL A 168 -15.29 -12.43 -3.50
C VAL A 168 -14.20 -11.38 -3.34
N THR A 169 -13.96 -10.97 -2.12
CA THR A 169 -12.86 -10.08 -1.68
C THR A 169 -12.32 -10.56 -0.33
N ASP A 170 -11.24 -9.98 0.13
CA ASP A 170 -10.73 -10.21 1.49
C ASP A 170 -11.09 -9.04 2.43
N ARG A 171 -10.81 -9.23 3.73
CA ARG A 171 -11.04 -8.21 4.77
C ARG A 171 -10.14 -6.99 4.60
N GLY A 172 -8.88 -7.21 4.19
CA GLY A 172 -7.87 -6.17 4.04
C GLY A 172 -8.29 -5.15 3.00
N ASP A 173 -8.60 -5.60 1.79
CA ASP A 173 -8.97 -4.71 0.69
C ASP A 173 -10.40 -4.17 0.85
N ALA A 174 -11.36 -4.98 1.36
CA ALA A 174 -12.70 -4.53 1.70
C ALA A 174 -12.69 -3.33 2.67
N SER A 175 -11.75 -3.32 3.64
CA SER A 175 -11.61 -2.22 4.60
C SER A 175 -11.21 -0.89 3.97
N GLY A 176 -10.62 -0.91 2.78
CA GLY A 176 -10.25 0.27 2.00
C GLY A 176 -11.37 0.85 1.14
N THR A 177 -12.53 0.19 1.08
CA THR A 177 -13.66 0.64 0.25
C THR A 177 -14.35 1.88 0.79
N GLY A 178 -14.41 2.04 2.12
CA GLY A 178 -15.17 3.08 2.80
C GLY A 178 -16.61 2.68 3.16
N TRP A 179 -17.07 1.50 2.76
CA TRP A 179 -18.42 0.98 3.10
C TRP A 179 -18.40 -0.38 3.80
N TRP A 180 -17.23 -0.91 4.15
CA TRP A 180 -17.10 -2.10 4.97
C TRP A 180 -16.43 -1.76 6.30
N SER A 181 -17.01 -2.25 7.40
CA SER A 181 -16.51 -1.98 8.75
C SER A 181 -15.58 -3.10 9.24
N PRO A 182 -14.27 -2.88 9.34
CA PRO A 182 -13.35 -3.90 9.82
C PRO A 182 -13.59 -4.30 11.29
N ARG A 183 -14.19 -3.39 12.07
CA ARG A 183 -14.56 -3.64 13.47
C ARG A 183 -15.80 -4.51 13.60
N ARG A 184 -16.80 -4.32 12.70
CA ARG A 184 -18.10 -5.03 12.74
C ARG A 184 -18.13 -6.24 11.82
N ASP A 185 -17.11 -6.40 11.00
CA ASP A 185 -16.95 -7.45 9.98
C ASP A 185 -18.17 -7.54 9.05
N ARG A 186 -18.62 -6.40 8.55
CA ARG A 186 -19.80 -6.32 7.66
C ARG A 186 -19.84 -5.03 6.86
N TYR A 187 -20.59 -5.08 5.77
CA TYR A 187 -20.96 -3.91 5.01
C TYR A 187 -21.84 -2.95 5.84
N ASP A 188 -21.63 -1.66 5.64
CA ASP A 188 -22.38 -0.57 6.28
C ASP A 188 -23.18 0.18 5.24
N THR A 189 -24.49 -0.04 5.21
CA THR A 189 -25.40 0.56 4.22
C THR A 189 -25.60 2.05 4.43
N GLU A 190 -25.37 2.58 5.64
CA GLU A 190 -25.41 4.02 5.88
C GLU A 190 -24.24 4.71 5.16
N LEU A 191 -23.01 4.15 5.27
CA LEU A 191 -21.86 4.67 4.55
C LEU A 191 -22.03 4.53 3.04
N LEU A 192 -22.45 3.35 2.56
CA LEU A 192 -22.70 3.11 1.13
C LEU A 192 -23.77 4.06 0.58
N GLY A 193 -24.83 4.32 1.34
CA GLY A 193 -25.91 5.24 1.01
C GLY A 193 -25.51 6.71 0.92
N THR A 194 -24.28 7.05 1.30
CA THR A 194 -23.74 8.39 1.04
C THR A 194 -23.25 8.55 -0.40
N ALA A 195 -22.83 7.45 -1.04
CA ALA A 195 -22.30 7.45 -2.40
C ALA A 195 -23.38 7.10 -3.46
N VAL A 196 -24.34 6.25 -3.11
CA VAL A 196 -25.42 5.81 -4.02
C VAL A 196 -26.78 5.86 -3.35
N SER A 197 -27.85 6.02 -4.14
CA SER A 197 -29.21 5.88 -3.66
C SER A 197 -29.55 4.41 -3.46
N ASP A 198 -30.49 4.11 -2.53
CA ASP A 198 -31.00 2.76 -2.27
C ASP A 198 -29.87 1.73 -1.99
N ALA A 199 -29.06 2.00 -0.94
CA ALA A 199 -27.89 1.21 -0.59
C ALA A 199 -28.18 -0.28 -0.41
N ASP A 200 -29.37 -0.66 0.05
CA ASP A 200 -29.75 -2.06 0.24
C ASP A 200 -29.80 -2.83 -1.09
N SER A 201 -30.19 -2.17 -2.18
CA SER A 201 -30.18 -2.76 -3.53
C SER A 201 -28.78 -2.99 -4.08
N TRP A 202 -27.76 -2.36 -3.46
CA TRP A 202 -26.35 -2.53 -3.85
C TRP A 202 -25.67 -3.70 -3.16
N LEU A 203 -26.16 -4.17 -2.00
CA LEU A 203 -25.52 -5.27 -1.28
C LEU A 203 -25.28 -6.52 -2.14
N PRO A 204 -26.22 -6.97 -3.02
CA PRO A 204 -25.97 -8.11 -3.89
C PRO A 204 -24.89 -7.87 -4.96
N ARG A 205 -24.54 -6.59 -5.23
CA ARG A 205 -23.51 -6.19 -6.19
C ARG A 205 -22.13 -6.11 -5.57
N LEU A 206 -22.02 -6.25 -4.24
CA LEU A 206 -20.74 -6.26 -3.52
C LEU A 206 -20.22 -7.67 -3.35
N PRO A 207 -18.89 -7.90 -3.36
CA PRO A 207 -18.31 -9.21 -3.22
C PRO A 207 -18.50 -9.78 -1.81
N ARG A 208 -18.60 -11.09 -1.67
CA ARG A 208 -18.55 -11.76 -0.36
C ARG A 208 -17.14 -11.62 0.23
N VAL A 209 -17.07 -11.15 1.47
CA VAL A 209 -15.77 -11.00 2.17
C VAL A 209 -15.35 -12.33 2.78
N LEU A 210 -14.16 -12.80 2.45
CA LEU A 210 -13.61 -14.07 2.88
C LEU A 210 -12.82 -13.95 4.20
N ALA A 211 -12.78 -15.04 4.96
CA ALA A 211 -11.81 -15.21 6.03
C ALA A 211 -10.38 -15.39 5.47
N PRO A 212 -9.33 -15.12 6.28
CA PRO A 212 -7.94 -15.18 5.82
C PRO A 212 -7.47 -16.54 5.27
N ASP A 213 -8.07 -17.63 5.72
CA ASP A 213 -7.77 -19.02 5.37
C ASP A 213 -8.85 -19.68 4.50
N GLU A 214 -9.90 -18.94 4.14
CA GLU A 214 -11.01 -19.42 3.31
C GLU A 214 -10.64 -19.35 1.83
N PRO A 215 -10.61 -20.47 1.07
CA PRO A 215 -10.32 -20.41 -0.36
C PRO A 215 -11.42 -19.67 -1.12
N ALA A 216 -11.04 -18.83 -2.08
CA ALA A 216 -11.96 -18.16 -2.99
C ALA A 216 -12.67 -19.16 -3.92
N GLY A 217 -11.96 -20.21 -4.35
CA GLY A 217 -12.49 -21.22 -5.24
C GLY A 217 -11.40 -22.08 -5.86
N VAL A 218 -11.70 -22.62 -7.03
CA VAL A 218 -10.77 -23.42 -7.84
C VAL A 218 -10.62 -22.73 -9.19
N VAL A 219 -9.40 -22.70 -9.73
CA VAL A 219 -9.14 -22.14 -11.07
C VAL A 219 -10.01 -22.85 -12.10
N GLY A 220 -10.75 -22.08 -12.90
CA GLY A 220 -11.62 -22.60 -13.95
C GLY A 220 -10.81 -23.42 -14.98
N SER A 221 -11.40 -24.46 -15.52
CA SER A 221 -10.67 -25.41 -16.40
C SER A 221 -10.05 -24.73 -17.64
N GLU A 222 -10.79 -23.85 -18.30
CA GLU A 222 -10.28 -23.09 -19.45
C GLU A 222 -9.16 -22.12 -19.06
N VAL A 223 -9.28 -21.51 -17.88
CA VAL A 223 -8.26 -20.60 -17.33
C VAL A 223 -7.01 -21.37 -16.95
N ALA A 224 -7.15 -22.54 -16.33
CA ALA A 224 -6.03 -23.41 -16.01
C ALA A 224 -5.25 -23.80 -17.28
N GLU A 225 -5.94 -24.19 -18.35
CA GLU A 225 -5.32 -24.51 -19.65
C GLU A 225 -4.60 -23.25 -20.22
N GLN A 226 -5.25 -22.09 -20.22
CA GLN A 226 -4.66 -20.84 -20.73
C GLN A 226 -3.40 -20.41 -19.98
N LEU A 227 -3.33 -20.67 -18.67
CA LEU A 227 -2.22 -20.29 -17.80
C LEU A 227 -1.15 -21.40 -17.66
N GLY A 228 -1.41 -22.62 -18.16
CA GLY A 228 -0.54 -23.78 -17.99
C GLY A 228 -0.56 -24.36 -16.57
N LEU A 229 -1.63 -24.12 -15.80
CA LEU A 229 -1.82 -24.63 -14.44
C LEU A 229 -2.44 -26.04 -14.47
N PRO A 230 -2.16 -26.89 -13.46
CA PRO A 230 -2.87 -28.15 -13.29
C PRO A 230 -4.37 -27.95 -13.02
N ALA A 231 -5.17 -28.95 -13.31
CA ALA A 231 -6.56 -28.97 -12.91
C ALA A 231 -6.68 -29.01 -11.36
N GLY A 232 -7.64 -28.26 -10.81
CA GLY A 232 -7.94 -28.26 -9.37
C GLY A 232 -7.03 -27.39 -8.52
N VAL A 233 -6.27 -26.47 -9.11
CA VAL A 233 -5.49 -25.46 -8.39
C VAL A 233 -6.45 -24.56 -7.59
N LEU A 234 -6.20 -24.43 -6.29
CA LEU A 234 -6.98 -23.57 -5.41
C LEU A 234 -6.67 -22.09 -5.66
N VAL A 235 -7.66 -21.24 -5.44
CA VAL A 235 -7.48 -19.79 -5.41
C VAL A 235 -7.66 -19.33 -3.98
N ALA A 236 -6.64 -18.73 -3.40
CA ALA A 236 -6.71 -18.16 -2.05
C ALA A 236 -7.49 -16.82 -2.07
N PRO A 237 -7.86 -16.24 -0.90
CA PRO A 237 -8.66 -15.02 -0.83
C PRO A 237 -8.06 -13.86 -1.62
N GLY A 238 -6.73 -13.77 -1.66
CA GLY A 238 -6.04 -12.59 -2.13
C GLY A 238 -6.07 -11.46 -1.09
N THR A 239 -5.55 -10.29 -1.43
CA THR A 239 -5.61 -9.09 -0.56
C THR A 239 -5.03 -7.86 -1.26
N GLY A 240 -5.11 -6.68 -0.62
CA GLY A 240 -4.40 -5.48 -1.04
C GLY A 240 -2.88 -5.60 -0.92
N ASP A 241 -2.14 -4.86 -1.73
CA ASP A 241 -0.67 -4.91 -1.82
C ASP A 241 0.04 -4.63 -0.48
N ASN A 242 -0.45 -3.66 0.32
CA ASN A 242 0.16 -3.36 1.63
C ASN A 242 -0.06 -4.50 2.64
N MET A 243 -1.23 -5.14 2.61
CA MET A 243 -1.56 -6.30 3.46
C MET A 243 -0.70 -7.51 3.08
N ALA A 244 -0.56 -7.76 1.78
CA ALA A 244 0.32 -8.80 1.27
C ALA A 244 1.79 -8.52 1.63
N ALA A 245 2.26 -7.27 1.50
CA ALA A 245 3.62 -6.89 1.90
C ALA A 245 3.86 -7.16 3.39
N ALA A 246 2.90 -6.81 4.26
CA ALA A 246 2.98 -7.09 5.69
C ALA A 246 3.10 -8.59 5.98
N LEU A 247 2.32 -9.41 5.26
CA LEU A 247 2.35 -10.86 5.38
C LEU A 247 3.68 -11.44 4.86
N GLY A 248 4.15 -10.99 3.69
CA GLY A 248 5.43 -11.39 3.11
C GLY A 248 6.66 -10.96 3.92
N LEU A 249 6.49 -10.00 4.83
CA LEU A 249 7.50 -9.61 5.82
C LEU A 249 7.41 -10.42 7.12
N GLY A 250 6.42 -11.29 7.29
CA GLY A 250 6.18 -11.95 8.56
C GLY A 250 5.99 -10.95 9.70
N LEU A 251 5.25 -9.87 9.44
CA LEU A 251 5.10 -8.76 10.37
C LEU A 251 4.42 -9.19 11.65
N GLN A 252 5.04 -8.90 12.78
CA GLN A 252 4.48 -9.19 14.10
C GLN A 252 3.76 -7.97 14.67
N PRO A 253 2.78 -8.14 15.57
CA PRO A 253 2.14 -7.01 16.25
C PRO A 253 3.17 -6.10 16.93
N GLY A 254 3.08 -4.81 16.64
CA GLY A 254 4.02 -3.81 17.16
C GLY A 254 5.25 -3.55 16.27
N ASP A 255 5.55 -4.40 15.30
CA ASP A 255 6.56 -4.11 14.26
C ASP A 255 6.09 -2.92 13.40
N VAL A 256 7.00 -2.05 13.03
CA VAL A 256 6.72 -0.88 12.18
C VAL A 256 7.45 -1.02 10.86
N VAL A 257 6.72 -0.91 9.77
CA VAL A 257 7.28 -0.87 8.43
C VAL A 257 7.37 0.57 7.95
N VAL A 258 8.52 0.96 7.43
CA VAL A 258 8.75 2.20 6.70
C VAL A 258 9.06 1.83 5.25
N SER A 259 8.11 2.08 4.37
CA SER A 259 8.27 1.82 2.94
C SER A 259 8.74 3.08 2.21
N LEU A 260 9.86 2.98 1.52
CA LEU A 260 10.52 4.05 0.77
C LEU A 260 10.41 3.79 -0.73
N GLY A 261 9.26 4.11 -1.31
CA GLY A 261 9.05 4.20 -2.76
C GLY A 261 9.21 5.63 -3.27
N THR A 262 8.61 5.97 -4.41
CA THR A 262 8.43 7.35 -4.88
C THR A 262 7.64 8.17 -3.86
N SER A 263 6.55 7.57 -3.35
CA SER A 263 5.81 7.93 -2.14
C SER A 263 6.22 7.01 -0.99
N GLY A 264 5.77 7.30 0.23
CA GLY A 264 6.10 6.49 1.38
C GLY A 264 4.88 6.03 2.17
N THR A 265 4.99 4.88 2.84
CA THR A 265 3.98 4.44 3.81
C THR A 265 4.64 4.02 5.12
N VAL A 266 3.91 4.22 6.21
CA VAL A 266 4.27 3.67 7.52
C VAL A 266 3.08 2.91 8.05
N TYR A 267 3.28 1.66 8.39
CA TYR A 267 2.21 0.80 8.89
C TYR A 267 2.71 -0.20 9.93
N THR A 268 1.78 -0.75 10.67
CA THR A 268 2.06 -1.75 11.70
C THR A 268 0.92 -2.75 11.78
N ARG A 269 1.19 -3.98 12.22
CA ARG A 269 0.16 -4.96 12.53
C ARG A 269 -0.37 -4.72 13.94
N SER A 270 -1.70 -4.70 14.10
CA SER A 270 -2.37 -4.44 15.39
C SER A 270 -3.49 -5.43 15.64
N HIS A 271 -3.66 -5.83 16.90
CA HIS A 271 -4.84 -6.60 17.33
C HIS A 271 -6.11 -5.76 17.51
N SER A 272 -5.97 -4.44 17.50
CA SER A 272 -7.09 -3.53 17.73
C SER A 272 -7.31 -2.60 16.54
N PRO A 273 -8.56 -2.34 16.15
CA PRO A 273 -8.88 -1.39 15.09
C PRO A 273 -8.58 0.04 15.53
N THR A 274 -8.24 0.90 14.59
CA THR A 274 -8.09 2.34 14.79
C THR A 274 -9.30 3.12 14.27
N ALA A 275 -9.50 4.34 14.78
CA ALA A 275 -10.56 5.26 14.37
C ALA A 275 -10.06 6.71 14.50
N ASP A 276 -9.19 7.12 13.59
CA ASP A 276 -8.57 8.44 13.59
C ASP A 276 -9.37 9.45 12.78
N ALA A 277 -10.10 10.31 13.46
CA ALA A 277 -10.91 11.38 12.84
C ALA A 277 -10.08 12.48 12.17
N SER A 278 -8.77 12.55 12.43
CA SER A 278 -7.89 13.48 11.70
C SER A 278 -7.65 13.00 10.25
N GLY A 279 -7.92 11.72 9.96
CA GLY A 279 -7.68 11.10 8.66
C GLY A 279 -6.21 10.81 8.36
N LEU A 280 -5.30 11.01 9.31
CA LEU A 280 -3.88 10.70 9.14
C LEU A 280 -3.62 9.20 9.11
N VAL A 281 -4.30 8.44 10.00
CA VAL A 281 -4.18 7.00 10.11
C VAL A 281 -5.41 6.34 9.47
N ALA A 282 -5.18 5.57 8.41
CA ALA A 282 -6.19 4.70 7.82
C ALA A 282 -6.26 3.38 8.61
N GLY A 283 -7.43 3.04 9.14
CA GLY A 283 -7.64 1.88 10.02
C GLY A 283 -8.02 0.63 9.25
N PHE A 284 -7.16 0.16 8.35
CA PHE A 284 -7.41 -1.05 7.55
C PHE A 284 -7.42 -2.33 8.40
N ALA A 285 -8.11 -3.36 7.91
CA ALA A 285 -7.86 -4.74 8.29
C ALA A 285 -6.59 -5.25 7.59
N ASP A 286 -5.98 -6.31 8.14
CA ASP A 286 -4.86 -7.01 7.51
C ASP A 286 -5.31 -8.34 6.86
N ALA A 287 -4.36 -9.05 6.26
CA ALA A 287 -4.59 -10.35 5.62
C ALA A 287 -4.64 -11.53 6.63
N THR A 288 -4.51 -11.29 7.95
CA THR A 288 -4.42 -12.35 8.97
C THR A 288 -5.62 -12.42 9.91
N GLY A 289 -6.60 -11.51 9.75
CA GLY A 289 -7.73 -11.36 10.68
C GLY A 289 -7.51 -10.31 11.76
N CYS A 290 -6.36 -9.63 11.74
CA CYS A 290 -6.03 -8.46 12.57
C CYS A 290 -6.26 -7.15 11.80
N TYR A 291 -5.46 -6.11 12.11
CA TYR A 291 -5.56 -4.78 11.51
C TYR A 291 -4.20 -4.30 11.04
N LEU A 292 -4.20 -3.45 10.02
CA LEU A 292 -3.03 -2.80 9.43
C LEU A 292 -3.23 -1.27 9.39
N PRO A 293 -3.23 -0.59 10.55
CA PRO A 293 -3.26 0.87 10.52
C PRO A 293 -2.07 1.42 9.75
N LEU A 294 -2.34 2.37 8.85
CA LEU A 294 -1.40 2.84 7.84
C LEU A 294 -1.47 4.36 7.68
N VAL A 295 -0.28 4.97 7.54
CA VAL A 295 -0.10 6.37 7.14
C VAL A 295 0.61 6.41 5.79
N CYS A 296 0.12 7.22 4.85
CA CYS A 296 0.71 7.37 3.53
C CYS A 296 1.19 8.80 3.31
N THR A 297 2.41 8.97 2.78
CA THR A 297 2.97 10.25 2.35
C THR A 297 3.16 10.26 0.84
N LEU A 298 3.09 11.45 0.22
CA LEU A 298 3.33 11.60 -1.22
C LEU A 298 4.82 11.73 -1.56
N ASN A 299 5.65 12.08 -0.57
CA ASN A 299 7.03 12.51 -0.77
C ASN A 299 8.02 11.59 -0.07
N ALA A 300 8.67 10.69 -0.83
CA ALA A 300 9.77 9.86 -0.34
C ALA A 300 10.99 9.96 -1.26
N THR A 301 11.37 8.94 -2.03
CA THR A 301 12.63 8.97 -2.79
C THR A 301 12.67 10.05 -3.87
N LYS A 302 11.53 10.48 -4.43
CA LYS A 302 11.48 11.59 -5.40
C LYS A 302 12.12 12.89 -4.85
N VAL A 303 12.15 13.06 -3.53
CA VAL A 303 12.76 14.23 -2.87
C VAL A 303 14.28 14.21 -3.03
N THR A 304 14.92 13.07 -2.73
CA THR A 304 16.37 12.92 -2.90
C THR A 304 16.78 12.97 -4.37
N ASP A 305 15.94 12.45 -5.28
CA ASP A 305 16.15 12.58 -6.73
C ASP A 305 16.05 14.04 -7.20
N THR A 306 15.10 14.80 -6.64
CA THR A 306 14.96 16.24 -6.93
C THR A 306 16.18 17.01 -6.45
N VAL A 307 16.66 16.74 -5.22
CA VAL A 307 17.88 17.39 -4.72
C VAL A 307 19.10 16.99 -5.57
N GLY A 308 19.20 15.73 -6.02
CA GLY A 308 20.23 15.29 -6.93
C GLY A 308 20.23 16.07 -8.24
N ARG A 309 19.06 16.28 -8.86
CA ARG A 309 18.91 17.11 -10.07
C ARG A 309 19.34 18.56 -9.84
N LEU A 310 18.95 19.15 -8.71
CA LEU A 310 19.33 20.53 -8.37
C LEU A 310 20.83 20.70 -8.14
N LEU A 311 21.49 19.67 -7.60
CA LEU A 311 22.93 19.66 -7.36
C LEU A 311 23.74 19.19 -8.58
N GLY A 312 23.09 18.69 -9.65
CA GLY A 312 23.77 18.14 -10.83
C GLY A 312 24.50 16.83 -10.57
N ILE A 313 24.02 16.00 -9.62
CA ILE A 313 24.62 14.73 -9.22
C ILE A 313 23.59 13.59 -9.19
N ASP A 314 24.06 12.34 -9.30
CA ASP A 314 23.21 11.17 -9.26
C ASP A 314 22.79 10.78 -7.83
N SER A 315 21.82 9.89 -7.71
CA SER A 315 21.29 9.42 -6.43
C SER A 315 22.32 8.71 -5.56
N ARG A 316 23.31 8.00 -6.14
CA ARG A 316 24.42 7.37 -5.40
C ARG A 316 25.30 8.42 -4.76
N ARG A 317 25.59 9.50 -5.50
CA ARG A 317 26.40 10.60 -4.97
C ARG A 317 25.64 11.37 -3.89
N VAL A 318 24.33 11.60 -4.05
CA VAL A 318 23.49 12.20 -2.99
C VAL A 318 23.55 11.37 -1.72
N ALA A 319 23.39 10.04 -1.81
CA ALA A 319 23.49 9.15 -0.65
C ALA A 319 24.89 9.18 0.00
N SER A 320 25.95 9.13 -0.82
CA SER A 320 27.32 9.21 -0.31
C SER A 320 27.62 10.52 0.43
N LEU A 321 27.11 11.65 -0.09
CA LEU A 321 27.24 12.96 0.53
C LEU A 321 26.45 13.05 1.84
N ALA A 322 25.26 12.48 1.90
CA ALA A 322 24.41 12.48 3.09
C ALA A 322 25.06 11.78 4.30
N LEU A 323 25.94 10.82 4.06
CA LEU A 323 26.67 10.09 5.10
C LEU A 323 27.95 10.79 5.57
N GLN A 324 28.39 11.86 4.89
CA GLN A 324 29.60 12.57 5.32
C GLN A 324 29.37 13.18 6.71
N PRO A 325 30.36 13.11 7.61
CA PRO A 325 30.26 13.78 8.91
C PRO A 325 29.98 15.28 8.76
N SER A 326 29.03 15.80 9.51
CA SER A 326 28.81 17.25 9.62
C SER A 326 29.04 17.67 11.06
N ALA A 327 29.96 18.59 11.25
CA ALA A 327 30.23 19.18 12.57
C ALA A 327 29.24 20.29 12.95
N ARG A 328 28.21 20.52 12.12
CA ARG A 328 27.30 21.66 12.21
C ARG A 328 25.84 21.22 12.23
N ALA A 329 24.96 22.12 12.61
CA ALA A 329 23.52 21.93 12.43
C ALA A 329 23.19 21.84 10.93
N VAL A 330 22.59 20.74 10.51
CA VAL A 330 22.15 20.49 9.13
C VAL A 330 20.89 21.32 8.87
N PRO A 331 20.71 21.91 7.67
CA PRO A 331 19.45 22.50 7.26
C PRO A 331 18.28 21.52 7.40
N VAL A 332 17.08 22.01 7.60
CA VAL A 332 15.88 21.18 7.68
C VAL A 332 15.09 21.34 6.39
N LEU A 333 14.85 20.23 5.72
CA LEU A 333 13.95 20.16 4.55
C LEU A 333 12.62 19.51 4.96
N VAL A 334 11.52 20.22 4.73
CA VAL A 334 10.17 19.69 4.75
C VAL A 334 9.81 19.32 3.31
N PRO A 335 9.57 18.03 3.00
CA PRO A 335 9.59 17.56 1.61
C PRO A 335 8.21 17.61 0.91
N TYR A 336 7.35 18.57 1.18
CA TYR A 336 6.00 18.66 0.59
C TYR A 336 6.03 19.22 -0.84
N LEU A 337 6.85 18.62 -1.73
CA LEU A 337 7.20 19.20 -3.03
C LEU A 337 6.02 19.43 -3.99
N ASP A 338 5.03 18.52 -3.99
CA ASP A 338 3.85 18.58 -4.87
C ASP A 338 2.58 18.35 -4.04
N GLY A 339 2.49 19.00 -2.89
CA GLY A 339 1.51 18.72 -1.87
C GLY A 339 1.92 17.55 -0.97
N GLU A 340 1.13 17.32 0.08
CA GLU A 340 1.30 16.17 0.98
C GLU A 340 -0.07 15.59 1.36
N ARG A 341 -0.11 14.27 1.58
CA ARG A 341 -1.30 13.54 2.01
C ARG A 341 -1.41 13.41 3.52
N SER A 342 -0.28 13.21 4.18
CA SER A 342 -0.21 13.13 5.64
C SER A 342 0.89 14.06 6.16
N PRO A 343 0.50 15.28 6.61
CA PRO A 343 -0.85 15.86 6.72
C PRO A 343 -1.50 16.15 5.35
N ASN A 344 -2.86 16.27 5.31
CA ASN A 344 -3.58 16.58 4.09
C ASN A 344 -3.41 18.06 3.71
N LEU A 345 -2.39 18.33 2.91
CA LEU A 345 -1.97 19.64 2.44
C LEU A 345 -1.73 19.62 0.93
N PRO A 346 -2.78 19.51 0.10
CA PRO A 346 -2.63 19.32 -1.35
C PRO A 346 -1.96 20.50 -2.07
N ALA A 347 -2.00 21.70 -1.50
CA ALA A 347 -1.37 22.90 -2.04
C ALA A 347 0.01 23.22 -1.43
N ALA A 348 0.54 22.34 -0.56
CA ALA A 348 1.83 22.60 0.07
C ALA A 348 2.98 22.49 -0.94
N THR A 349 4.04 23.24 -0.67
CA THR A 349 5.32 23.16 -1.35
C THR A 349 6.45 22.87 -0.36
N GLY A 350 7.60 22.40 -0.86
CA GLY A 350 8.75 22.11 -0.02
C GLY A 350 9.28 23.35 0.69
N LEU A 351 9.72 23.21 1.94
CA LEU A 351 10.34 24.28 2.73
C LEU A 351 11.74 23.87 3.17
N LEU A 352 12.72 24.71 2.89
CA LEU A 352 14.10 24.52 3.35
C LEU A 352 14.48 25.66 4.31
N THR A 353 14.85 25.33 5.54
CA THR A 353 15.23 26.28 6.58
C THR A 353 16.67 26.07 7.07
N GLY A 354 17.28 27.06 7.70
CA GLY A 354 18.60 26.93 8.30
C GLY A 354 19.75 27.03 7.30
N LEU A 355 19.53 27.53 6.09
CA LEU A 355 20.61 27.81 5.12
C LEU A 355 21.58 28.87 5.65
N ARG A 356 22.86 28.65 5.39
CA ARG A 356 23.97 29.51 5.75
C ARG A 356 24.89 29.68 4.54
N THR A 357 25.76 30.68 4.58
CA THR A 357 26.72 30.96 3.49
C THR A 357 27.73 29.84 3.27
N ASP A 358 27.93 28.99 4.27
CA ASP A 358 28.83 27.85 4.28
C ASP A 358 28.12 26.48 4.16
N THR A 359 26.82 26.49 3.81
CA THR A 359 26.06 25.24 3.55
C THR A 359 26.63 24.54 2.32
N THR A 360 26.88 23.24 2.46
CA THR A 360 27.51 22.41 1.44
C THR A 360 26.48 21.50 0.73
N PRO A 361 26.84 20.93 -0.45
CA PRO A 361 26.03 19.86 -1.07
C PRO A 361 25.79 18.66 -0.15
N ALA A 362 26.73 18.33 0.74
CA ALA A 362 26.60 17.26 1.72
C ALA A 362 25.49 17.57 2.74
N ASP A 363 25.42 18.80 3.23
CA ASP A 363 24.39 19.23 4.15
C ASP A 363 23.00 19.18 3.51
N LEU A 364 22.85 19.59 2.25
CA LEU A 364 21.59 19.52 1.50
C LEU A 364 21.17 18.06 1.21
N SER A 365 22.14 17.22 0.85
CA SER A 365 21.89 15.79 0.63
C SER A 365 21.41 15.10 1.92
N ARG A 366 22.02 15.41 3.03
CA ARG A 366 21.61 14.91 4.35
C ARG A 366 20.25 15.45 4.76
N ALA A 367 19.99 16.76 4.57
CA ALA A 367 18.71 17.38 4.86
C ALA A 367 17.55 16.71 4.07
N ALA A 368 17.79 16.34 2.81
CA ALA A 368 16.80 15.63 1.99
C ALA A 368 16.45 14.25 2.56
N HIS A 369 17.45 13.42 2.89
CA HIS A 369 17.19 12.10 3.48
C HIS A 369 16.50 12.22 4.86
N MET A 370 17.02 13.11 5.72
CA MET A 370 16.44 13.33 7.05
C MET A 370 15.02 13.90 6.97
N GLY A 371 14.74 14.78 6.02
CA GLY A 371 13.40 15.36 5.81
C GLY A 371 12.38 14.28 5.45
N VAL A 372 12.72 13.39 4.52
CA VAL A 372 11.88 12.24 4.15
C VAL A 372 11.66 11.32 5.35
N LEU A 373 12.73 10.93 6.04
CA LEU A 373 12.64 10.03 7.18
C LEU A 373 11.85 10.66 8.34
N CYS A 374 12.08 11.94 8.67
CA CYS A 374 11.31 12.62 9.71
C CYS A 374 9.81 12.66 9.36
N GLY A 375 9.46 12.93 8.09
CA GLY A 375 8.06 12.90 7.66
C GLY A 375 7.41 11.52 7.85
N LEU A 376 8.12 10.45 7.52
CA LEU A 376 7.65 9.08 7.74
C LEU A 376 7.58 8.71 9.23
N LEU A 377 8.56 9.13 10.02
CA LEU A 377 8.56 8.89 11.47
C LEU A 377 7.43 9.67 12.19
N GLU A 378 6.99 10.84 11.68
CA GLU A 378 5.75 11.47 12.17
C GLU A 378 4.52 10.60 11.90
N GLY A 379 4.54 9.80 10.81
CA GLY A 379 3.54 8.75 10.56
C GLY A 379 3.57 7.66 11.66
N GLY A 380 4.75 7.21 12.06
CA GLY A 380 4.91 6.29 13.19
C GLY A 380 4.37 6.85 14.51
N ASP A 381 4.64 8.12 14.78
CA ASP A 381 4.07 8.81 15.95
C ASP A 381 2.54 8.97 15.86
N ALA A 382 2.00 9.14 14.65
CA ALA A 382 0.54 9.17 14.44
C ALA A 382 -0.09 7.82 14.76
N LEU A 383 0.53 6.71 14.37
CA LEU A 383 0.12 5.36 14.75
C LEU A 383 0.11 5.20 16.28
N ALA A 384 1.17 5.62 16.95
CA ALA A 384 1.24 5.56 18.42
C ALA A 384 0.16 6.42 19.10
N ARG A 385 -0.10 7.64 18.59
CA ARG A 385 -1.19 8.50 19.07
C ARG A 385 -2.58 7.90 18.85
N ALA A 386 -2.75 7.12 17.79
CA ALA A 386 -3.98 6.35 17.53
C ALA A 386 -4.14 5.10 18.43
N GLY A 387 -3.23 4.91 19.41
CA GLY A 387 -3.27 3.83 20.38
C GLY A 387 -2.68 2.52 19.90
N VAL A 388 -1.91 2.54 18.82
CA VAL A 388 -1.30 1.32 18.25
C VAL A 388 0.11 1.12 18.81
N ALA A 389 0.45 -0.12 19.18
CA ALA A 389 1.80 -0.46 19.62
C ALA A 389 2.81 -0.32 18.46
N THR A 390 3.95 0.34 18.74
CA THR A 390 5.05 0.58 17.79
C THR A 390 6.41 0.23 18.40
N SER A 391 6.41 -0.68 19.38
CA SER A 391 7.61 -1.02 20.16
C SER A 391 8.36 -2.25 19.65
N GLY A 392 7.95 -2.82 18.51
CA GLY A 392 8.60 -3.94 17.86
C GLY A 392 9.77 -3.51 16.95
N ARG A 393 10.08 -4.36 15.97
CA ARG A 393 11.15 -4.08 14.98
C ARG A 393 10.73 -2.92 14.08
N TRP A 394 11.72 -2.14 13.62
CA TRP A 394 11.53 -1.19 12.52
C TRP A 394 12.10 -1.79 11.24
N LEU A 395 11.25 -2.04 10.25
CA LEU A 395 11.60 -2.64 8.98
C LEU A 395 11.61 -1.58 7.89
N LEU A 396 12.71 -1.49 7.15
CA LEU A 396 12.87 -0.54 6.05
C LEU A 396 12.78 -1.28 4.71
N ILE A 397 11.78 -0.94 3.88
CA ILE A 397 11.50 -1.61 2.61
C ILE A 397 11.39 -0.63 1.44
N GLY A 398 11.20 -1.16 0.24
CA GLY A 398 11.07 -0.38 -0.99
C GLY A 398 12.41 -0.02 -1.63
N GLY A 399 12.35 0.63 -2.78
CA GLY A 399 13.57 0.96 -3.55
C GLY A 399 14.57 1.83 -2.80
N GLY A 400 14.08 2.75 -1.97
CA GLY A 400 14.90 3.62 -1.12
C GLY A 400 15.65 2.87 -0.02
N ALA A 401 15.13 1.75 0.45
CA ALA A 401 15.79 0.92 1.47
C ALA A 401 17.13 0.33 1.00
N ARG A 402 17.40 0.32 -0.30
CA ARG A 402 18.71 -0.07 -0.85
C ARG A 402 19.80 1.00 -0.64
N SER A 403 19.42 2.23 -0.27
CA SER A 403 20.35 3.34 -0.04
C SER A 403 20.99 3.23 1.35
N PRO A 404 22.33 3.11 1.47
CA PRO A 404 22.99 3.12 2.77
C PRO A 404 22.71 4.36 3.60
N ALA A 405 22.41 5.50 2.94
CA ALA A 405 22.06 6.74 3.64
C ALA A 405 20.68 6.65 4.32
N TYR A 406 19.68 6.11 3.62
CA TYR A 406 18.38 5.88 4.26
C TYR A 406 18.48 4.86 5.39
N GLN A 407 19.24 3.76 5.20
CA GLN A 407 19.44 2.74 6.23
C GLN A 407 20.08 3.33 7.51
N GLN A 408 21.20 4.01 7.37
CA GLN A 408 21.92 4.55 8.53
C GLN A 408 21.17 5.68 9.21
N LEU A 409 20.63 6.64 8.42
CA LEU A 409 19.91 7.78 8.98
C LEU A 409 18.56 7.37 9.58
N ALA A 410 17.93 6.30 9.09
CA ALA A 410 16.72 5.73 9.72
C ALA A 410 17.06 5.17 11.10
N ALA A 411 18.11 4.34 11.23
CA ALA A 411 18.56 3.82 12.50
C ALA A 411 18.92 4.94 13.50
N ASP A 412 19.62 5.97 13.02
CA ASP A 412 19.99 7.12 13.83
C ASP A 412 18.75 7.90 14.33
N LEU A 413 17.71 8.10 13.48
CA LEU A 413 16.53 8.88 13.82
C LEU A 413 15.49 8.10 14.66
N VAL A 414 15.48 6.76 14.56
CA VAL A 414 14.67 5.87 15.41
C VAL A 414 15.32 5.69 16.78
N GLU A 415 16.63 6.00 16.92
CA GLU A 415 17.46 5.74 18.10
C GLU A 415 17.49 4.25 18.46
N GLY A 416 17.43 3.37 17.42
CA GLY A 416 17.40 1.93 17.55
C GLY A 416 17.75 1.23 16.25
N ALA A 417 17.93 -0.08 16.32
CA ALA A 417 18.24 -0.89 15.16
C ALA A 417 17.07 -0.88 14.17
N VAL A 418 17.38 -0.77 12.88
CA VAL A 418 16.42 -1.02 11.80
C VAL A 418 16.79 -2.30 11.05
N VAL A 419 15.78 -3.02 10.56
CA VAL A 419 15.97 -4.24 9.77
C VAL A 419 15.69 -3.93 8.31
N VAL A 420 16.63 -4.26 7.43
CA VAL A 420 16.43 -4.25 5.98
C VAL A 420 16.19 -5.69 5.53
N PRO A 421 14.94 -6.09 5.23
CA PRO A 421 14.62 -7.46 4.87
C PRO A 421 15.40 -7.95 3.65
N HIS A 422 15.76 -9.23 3.63
CA HIS A 422 16.41 -9.85 2.47
C HIS A 422 15.47 -10.07 1.30
N ALA A 423 14.15 -10.16 1.57
CA ALA A 423 13.14 -10.34 0.54
C ALA A 423 13.01 -9.06 -0.31
N GLU A 424 13.21 -9.18 -1.62
CA GLU A 424 13.07 -8.06 -2.55
C GLU A 424 11.61 -7.79 -2.93
N GLU A 425 10.79 -8.85 -3.05
CA GLU A 425 9.39 -8.81 -3.49
C GLU A 425 8.47 -9.31 -2.38
N THR A 426 8.10 -8.42 -1.47
CA THR A 426 7.30 -8.79 -0.30
C THR A 426 5.83 -9.03 -0.62
N VAL A 427 5.28 -8.35 -1.63
CA VAL A 427 3.86 -8.44 -2.01
C VAL A 427 3.53 -9.82 -2.59
N ALA A 428 4.25 -10.25 -3.64
CA ALA A 428 4.05 -11.57 -4.24
C ALA A 428 4.37 -12.70 -3.24
N THR A 429 5.38 -12.51 -2.38
CA THR A 429 5.69 -13.45 -1.28
C THR A 429 4.52 -13.61 -0.32
N GLY A 430 3.88 -12.50 0.10
CA GLY A 430 2.70 -12.55 0.96
C GLY A 430 1.50 -13.26 0.32
N ALA A 431 1.29 -13.04 -0.98
CA ALA A 431 0.31 -13.81 -1.74
C ALA A 431 0.66 -15.32 -1.76
N CYS A 432 1.95 -15.69 -1.92
CA CYS A 432 2.37 -17.09 -1.80
C CYS A 432 2.09 -17.68 -0.41
N VAL A 433 2.21 -16.91 0.67
CA VAL A 433 1.84 -17.36 2.03
C VAL A 433 0.36 -17.70 2.11
N GLN A 434 -0.54 -16.85 1.57
CA GLN A 434 -1.98 -17.17 1.50
C GLN A 434 -2.24 -18.43 0.68
N ALA A 435 -1.59 -18.57 -0.49
CA ALA A 435 -1.69 -19.77 -1.30
C ALA A 435 -1.21 -21.03 -0.56
N ALA A 436 -0.12 -20.94 0.22
CA ALA A 436 0.39 -22.03 1.04
C ALA A 436 -0.59 -22.41 2.17
N THR A 437 -1.20 -21.43 2.82
CA THR A 437 -2.22 -21.65 3.87
C THR A 437 -3.40 -22.45 3.34
N VAL A 438 -3.98 -22.10 2.20
CA VAL A 438 -5.15 -22.82 1.67
C VAL A 438 -4.82 -24.25 1.17
N VAL A 439 -3.56 -24.51 0.79
CA VAL A 439 -3.10 -25.87 0.41
C VAL A 439 -2.82 -26.75 1.61
N THR A 440 -2.18 -26.20 2.63
CA THR A 440 -1.68 -26.97 3.77
C THR A 440 -2.67 -27.03 4.94
N GLY A 441 -3.57 -26.04 5.07
CA GLY A 441 -4.39 -25.83 6.25
C GLY A 441 -3.60 -25.27 7.46
N GLN A 442 -2.32 -24.90 7.28
CA GLN A 442 -1.53 -24.25 8.33
C GLN A 442 -1.96 -22.80 8.50
N ALA A 443 -1.83 -22.28 9.70
CA ALA A 443 -2.09 -20.86 9.95
C ALA A 443 -1.05 -19.97 9.24
N LEU A 444 -1.45 -18.77 8.82
CA LEU A 444 -0.58 -17.80 8.13
C LEU A 444 0.72 -17.52 8.90
N ASP A 445 0.62 -17.35 10.23
CA ASP A 445 1.79 -17.10 11.09
C ASP A 445 2.73 -18.33 11.17
N GLU A 446 2.21 -19.55 11.04
CA GLU A 446 3.03 -20.77 10.97
C GLU A 446 3.78 -20.86 9.64
N VAL A 447 3.13 -20.54 8.53
CA VAL A 447 3.76 -20.50 7.20
C VAL A 447 4.85 -19.43 7.17
N THR A 448 4.57 -18.21 7.65
CA THR A 448 5.56 -17.13 7.69
C THR A 448 6.78 -17.47 8.54
N ALA A 449 6.56 -18.13 9.69
CA ALA A 449 7.63 -18.60 10.58
C ALA A 449 8.46 -19.72 9.92
N THR A 450 7.81 -20.71 9.29
CA THR A 450 8.48 -21.81 8.59
C THR A 450 9.35 -21.29 7.44
N TRP A 451 8.89 -20.27 6.71
CA TRP A 451 9.63 -19.67 5.62
C TRP A 451 10.70 -18.66 6.08
N GLY A 452 10.79 -18.37 7.38
CA GLY A 452 11.76 -17.43 7.96
C GLY A 452 11.59 -15.99 7.46
N LEU A 453 10.35 -15.59 7.16
CA LEU A 453 10.08 -14.26 6.62
C LEU A 453 10.40 -13.16 7.64
N GLY A 454 10.80 -11.98 7.11
CA GLY A 454 11.19 -10.83 7.94
C GLY A 454 12.62 -10.89 8.47
N ALA A 455 13.41 -11.92 8.08
CA ALA A 455 14.85 -11.92 8.29
C ALA A 455 15.51 -10.87 7.39
N GLY A 456 16.55 -10.18 7.92
CA GLY A 456 17.19 -9.10 7.19
C GLY A 456 18.51 -8.67 7.81
N THR A 457 19.14 -7.70 7.16
CA THR A 457 20.34 -7.03 7.68
C THR A 457 19.94 -6.04 8.76
N VAL A 458 20.54 -6.16 9.93
CA VAL A 458 20.36 -5.22 11.04
C VAL A 458 21.32 -4.06 10.89
N VAL A 459 20.82 -2.83 10.96
CA VAL A 459 21.60 -1.60 10.91
C VAL A 459 21.45 -0.89 12.25
N GLU A 460 22.56 -0.77 12.97
CA GLU A 460 22.60 -0.11 14.29
C GLU A 460 22.77 1.41 14.14
N PRO A 461 22.27 2.21 15.09
CA PRO A 461 22.48 3.66 15.07
C PRO A 461 23.97 3.99 15.20
N SER A 462 24.43 5.00 14.45
CA SER A 462 25.83 5.46 14.48
C SER A 462 26.19 6.29 15.72
N GLY A 463 25.18 6.83 16.40
CA GLY A 463 25.34 7.76 17.53
C GLY A 463 25.80 9.17 17.13
N HIS A 464 25.83 9.49 15.83
CA HIS A 464 26.29 10.80 15.32
C HIS A 464 25.14 11.79 15.06
N VAL A 465 23.88 11.37 15.21
CA VAL A 465 22.69 12.19 15.00
C VAL A 465 21.96 12.38 16.32
N ASP A 466 21.72 13.63 16.71
CA ASP A 466 20.79 13.97 17.77
C ASP A 466 19.36 13.90 17.21
N ALA A 467 18.75 12.72 17.28
CA ALA A 467 17.43 12.45 16.72
C ALA A 467 16.35 13.32 17.35
N THR A 468 16.39 13.51 18.67
CA THR A 468 15.41 14.34 19.39
C THR A 468 15.43 15.77 18.86
N ARG A 469 16.63 16.35 18.74
CA ARG A 469 16.80 17.71 18.21
C ARG A 469 16.37 17.81 16.74
N GLN A 470 16.78 16.84 15.92
CA GLN A 470 16.48 16.83 14.48
C GLN A 470 14.98 16.71 14.22
N ARG A 471 14.29 15.80 14.91
CA ARG A 471 12.85 15.63 14.81
C ARG A 471 12.08 16.83 15.34
N ALA A 472 12.53 17.45 16.44
CA ALA A 472 11.95 18.70 16.96
C ALA A 472 12.08 19.85 15.94
N ALA A 473 13.25 20.02 15.33
CA ALA A 473 13.47 21.04 14.30
C ALA A 473 12.59 20.80 13.06
N TYR A 474 12.43 19.53 12.65
CA TYR A 474 11.54 19.15 11.56
C TYR A 474 10.08 19.52 11.86
N ARG A 475 9.57 19.22 13.06
CA ARG A 475 8.17 19.56 13.46
C ARG A 475 7.90 21.05 13.40
N VAL A 476 8.86 21.88 13.86
CA VAL A 476 8.76 23.33 13.78
C VAL A 476 8.69 23.80 12.32
N ALA A 477 9.57 23.26 11.45
CA ALA A 477 9.58 23.61 10.04
C ALA A 477 8.32 23.10 9.32
N ALA A 478 7.83 21.89 9.65
CA ALA A 478 6.62 21.32 9.07
C ALA A 478 5.36 22.13 9.45
N ALA A 479 5.27 22.62 10.67
CA ALA A 479 4.19 23.53 11.08
C ALA A 479 4.23 24.84 10.25
N ALA A 480 5.41 25.42 10.04
CA ALA A 480 5.56 26.61 9.20
C ALA A 480 5.18 26.36 7.73
N ALA A 481 5.54 25.18 7.19
CA ALA A 481 5.14 24.78 5.84
C ALA A 481 3.61 24.62 5.71
N ALA A 482 2.96 24.04 6.72
CA ALA A 482 1.51 23.93 6.78
C ALA A 482 0.81 25.30 6.84
N ASP A 483 1.31 26.21 7.68
CA ASP A 483 0.80 27.58 7.75
C ASP A 483 0.91 28.34 6.42
N LEU A 484 2.00 28.13 5.70
CA LEU A 484 2.19 28.73 4.36
C LEU A 484 1.20 28.16 3.34
N ALA A 485 0.94 26.87 3.39
CA ALA A 485 0.02 26.19 2.45
C ALA A 485 -1.45 26.57 2.65
N THR A 486 -1.82 27.03 3.86
CA THR A 486 -3.22 27.38 4.22
C THR A 486 -3.52 28.88 4.09
N ARG A 487 -2.53 29.72 3.81
CA ARG A 487 -2.75 31.18 3.66
C ARG A 487 -3.45 31.47 2.34
N PRO A 488 -4.55 32.26 2.34
CA PRO A 488 -5.16 32.73 1.10
C PRO A 488 -4.18 33.70 0.40
N GLY A 489 -3.78 33.35 -0.83
CA GLY A 489 -3.00 34.25 -1.70
C GLY A 489 -1.57 33.82 -2.06
N GLY A 490 -1.23 32.53 -1.99
CA GLY A 490 -0.01 31.97 -2.58
C GLY A 490 -0.32 31.44 -4.00
N GLU A 491 -0.48 32.31 -5.00
CA GLU A 491 -0.31 31.99 -6.42
C GLU A 491 1.16 31.97 -6.81
#